data_77aee2fbca049d582b32a10cc8a20fe4
#
_entry.id   77aee2fbca049d582b32a10cc8a20fe4
#
_cell.length_a   1.000
_cell.length_b   1.000
_cell.length_c   1.000
_cell.angle_alpha   90.00
_cell.angle_beta   90.00
_cell.angle_gamma   90.00
#
_symmetry.space_group_name_H-M   'P 1'
#
loop_
_entity.id
_entity.type
_entity.pdbx_description
1 polymer ?
#
loop_
_entity_poly.entity_id
_entity_poly.type
_entity_poly.pdbx_seq_one_letter_code
_entity_poly.pdbx_strand_id
1 'polypeptide(L)' 'MKTTIKDITGASVEVTDLDKAIEQCRLCTDSPYKTPSGQTVGENHRFMLSQLEKMRHIK' A
#
# COMPACT_ATOMS: atom_id res chain seq x y z
N MET A 1 14.73 8.66 3.49
CA MET A 1 14.28 8.08 4.77
C MET A 1 13.44 6.84 4.52
N LYS A 2 13.67 5.85 5.35
CA LYS A 2 12.86 4.62 5.27
C LYS A 2 11.59 4.75 6.07
N THR A 3 10.50 4.32 5.48
CA THR A 3 9.20 4.31 6.11
C THR A 3 8.66 2.89 6.04
N THR A 4 8.02 2.44 7.09
CA THR A 4 7.43 1.10 7.12
C THR A 4 5.92 1.23 7.28
N ILE A 5 5.18 0.52 6.42
CA ILE A 5 3.73 0.40 6.51
C ILE A 5 3.36 -1.07 6.66
N LYS A 6 2.10 -1.34 6.92
CA LYS A 6 1.59 -2.71 6.97
C LYS A 6 0.73 -2.99 5.74
N ASP A 7 0.84 -4.20 5.21
CA ASP A 7 -0.11 -4.63 4.20
C ASP A 7 -1.38 -5.17 4.87
N ILE A 8 -2.34 -5.62 4.05
CA ILE A 8 -3.62 -6.08 4.57
C ILE A 8 -3.51 -7.36 5.43
N THR A 9 -2.41 -8.07 5.31
CA THR A 9 -2.15 -9.28 6.12
C THR A 9 -1.41 -8.95 7.41
N GLY A 10 -0.98 -7.71 7.59
CA GLY A 10 -0.20 -7.30 8.75
C GLY A 10 1.31 -7.40 8.57
N ALA A 11 1.77 -7.82 7.40
CA ALA A 11 3.20 -7.89 7.12
C ALA A 11 3.78 -6.49 6.90
N SER A 12 5.01 -6.29 7.36
CA SER A 12 5.70 -5.00 7.21
C SER A 12 6.23 -4.82 5.80
N VAL A 13 5.98 -3.65 5.23
CA VAL A 13 6.46 -3.28 3.90
C VAL A 13 7.31 -2.03 4.02
N GLU A 14 8.55 -2.09 3.53
CA GLU A 14 9.46 -0.97 3.56
C GLU A 14 9.22 -0.05 2.36
N VAL A 15 9.13 1.25 2.63
CA VAL A 15 8.90 2.27 1.60
C VAL A 15 10.09 3.22 1.57
N THR A 16 10.78 3.28 0.45
CA THR A 16 11.95 4.15 0.28
C THR A 16 11.62 5.41 -0.51
N ASP A 17 10.55 5.39 -1.31
CA ASP A 17 10.10 6.53 -2.10
C ASP A 17 8.58 6.63 -1.96
N LEU A 18 8.14 7.57 -1.14
CA LEU A 18 6.73 7.71 -0.78
C LEU A 18 5.85 8.03 -1.99
N ASP A 19 6.28 8.97 -2.83
CA ASP A 19 5.48 9.37 -3.99
C ASP A 19 5.34 8.21 -5.00
N LYS A 20 6.42 7.48 -5.22
CA LYS A 20 6.40 6.33 -6.11
C LYS A 20 5.53 5.21 -5.57
N ALA A 21 5.58 4.99 -4.26
CA ALA A 21 4.75 3.97 -3.61
C ALA A 21 3.27 4.31 -3.75
N ILE A 22 2.91 5.56 -3.57
CA ILE A 22 1.54 6.04 -3.73
C ILE A 22 1.07 5.82 -5.17
N GLU A 23 1.90 6.18 -6.14
CA GLU A 23 1.58 5.99 -7.55
C GLU A 23 1.35 4.51 -7.88
N GLN A 24 2.22 3.64 -7.42
CA GLN A 24 2.07 2.20 -7.63
C GLN A 24 0.79 1.66 -7.02
N CYS A 25 0.46 2.08 -5.80
CA CYS A 25 -0.76 1.65 -5.16
C CYS A 25 -2.00 2.10 -5.93
N ARG A 26 -1.99 3.33 -6.45
CA ARG A 26 -3.11 3.85 -7.25
C ARG A 26 -3.34 3.04 -8.52
N LEU A 27 -2.25 2.58 -9.16
CA LEU A 27 -2.36 1.76 -10.36
C LEU A 27 -2.96 0.38 -10.09
N CYS A 28 -2.85 -0.11 -8.87
CA CYS A 28 -3.27 -1.46 -8.51
C CYS A 28 -4.58 -1.52 -7.72
N THR A 29 -5.24 -0.37 -7.47
CA THR A 29 -6.43 -0.34 -6.61
C THR A 29 -7.63 -1.09 -7.18
N ASP A 30 -7.67 -1.29 -8.49
CA ASP A 30 -8.77 -1.99 -9.15
C ASP A 30 -8.42 -3.41 -9.58
N SER A 31 -7.28 -3.93 -9.15
CA SER A 31 -6.86 -5.27 -9.54
C SER A 31 -7.79 -6.34 -8.96
N PRO A 32 -8.34 -7.23 -9.79
CA PRO A 32 -9.22 -8.30 -9.31
C PRO A 32 -8.47 -9.53 -8.83
N TYR A 33 -7.16 -9.58 -8.99
CA TYR A 33 -6.38 -10.75 -8.62
C TYR A 33 -6.37 -10.93 -7.10
N LYS A 34 -6.60 -12.18 -6.67
CA LYS A 34 -6.61 -12.50 -5.25
C LYS A 34 -5.22 -12.93 -4.78
N THR A 35 -4.88 -12.52 -3.56
CA THR A 35 -3.67 -12.99 -2.89
C THR A 35 -3.93 -14.33 -2.23
N PRO A 36 -2.88 -15.07 -1.82
CA PRO A 36 -3.07 -16.33 -1.09
C PRO A 36 -3.87 -16.19 0.20
N SER A 37 -3.93 -14.99 0.78
CA SER A 37 -4.69 -14.73 2.01
C SER A 37 -6.18 -14.49 1.76
N GLY A 38 -6.62 -14.47 0.49
CA GLY A 38 -8.02 -14.33 0.13
C GLY A 38 -8.49 -12.94 -0.24
N GLN A 39 -7.69 -11.91 0.04
CA GLN A 39 -8.02 -10.54 -0.37
C GLN A 39 -7.57 -10.31 -1.81
N THR A 40 -8.17 -9.33 -2.48
CA THR A 40 -7.69 -8.95 -3.82
C THR A 40 -6.44 -8.08 -3.70
N VAL A 41 -5.64 -8.08 -4.77
CA VAL A 41 -4.48 -7.19 -4.86
C VAL A 41 -4.92 -5.73 -4.74
N GLY A 42 -6.08 -5.39 -5.34
CA GLY A 42 -6.65 -4.05 -5.23
C GLY A 42 -6.98 -3.67 -3.80
N GLU A 43 -7.57 -4.57 -3.03
CA GLU A 43 -7.87 -4.32 -1.61
C GLU A 43 -6.60 -4.07 -0.81
N ASN A 44 -5.57 -4.88 -1.05
CA ASN A 44 -4.29 -4.72 -0.37
C ASN A 44 -3.66 -3.35 -0.69
N HIS A 45 -3.68 -2.97 -1.97
CA HIS A 45 -3.11 -1.69 -2.38
C HIS A 45 -3.89 -0.50 -1.83
N ARG A 46 -5.23 -0.59 -1.75
CA ARG A 46 -6.04 0.45 -1.12
C ARG A 46 -5.75 0.58 0.36
N PHE A 47 -5.55 -0.53 1.04
CA PHE A 47 -5.17 -0.53 2.45
C PHE A 47 -3.82 0.15 2.67
N MET A 48 -2.82 -0.20 1.85
CA MET A 48 -1.51 0.43 1.92
C MET A 48 -1.56 1.90 1.52
N LEU A 49 -2.33 2.25 0.50
CA LEU A 49 -2.48 3.61 0.04
C LEU A 49 -3.01 4.54 1.13
N SER A 50 -3.96 4.08 1.91
CA SER A 50 -4.51 4.84 3.03
C SER A 50 -3.40 5.25 4.01
N GLN A 51 -2.49 4.33 4.33
CA GLN A 51 -1.38 4.62 5.22
C GLN A 51 -0.38 5.59 4.58
N LEU A 52 -0.08 5.37 3.30
CA LEU A 52 0.88 6.22 2.58
C LEU A 52 0.37 7.65 2.45
N GLU A 53 -0.90 7.83 2.17
CA GLU A 53 -1.48 9.17 2.07
C GLU A 53 -1.47 9.90 3.41
N LYS A 54 -1.73 9.19 4.50
CA LYS A 54 -1.61 9.78 5.84
C LYS A 54 -0.21 10.27 6.12
N MET A 55 0.79 9.49 5.75
CA MET A 55 2.19 9.88 5.92
C MET A 55 2.55 11.10 5.10
N ARG A 56 2.00 11.19 3.88
CA ARG A 56 2.26 12.33 3.01
C ARG A 56 1.68 13.63 3.57
N HIS A 57 0.57 13.56 4.29
CA HIS A 57 -0.06 14.73 4.88
C HIS A 57 0.57 15.18 6.19
N ILE A 58 1.32 14.30 6.84
CA ILE A 58 2.03 14.63 8.07
C ILE A 58 3.39 15.22 7.71
N LYS A 59 3.56 16.46 7.98
CA LYS A 59 4.84 17.12 7.77
C LYS A 59 5.37 17.70 9.06
#